data_72723f2426ea60b1609da75684b6b621
#
_entry.id   72723f2426ea60b1609da75684b6b621
#
_cell.length_a   1.000
_cell.length_b   1.000
_cell.length_c   1.000
_cell.angle_alpha   90.00
_cell.angle_beta   90.00
_cell.angle_gamma   90.00
#
_symmetry.space_group_name_H-M   'P 1'
#
loop_
_entity.id
_entity.type
_entity.pdbx_description
1 polymer ?
#
loop_
_entity_poly.entity_id
_entity_poly.type
_entity_poly.pdbx_seq_one_letter_code
_entity_poly.pdbx_strand_id
1 'polypeptide(L)'
;RIIKIHFEGNNELHDNVSYTLVIELMGRRSNVILLNNTGVIIDSLKHIVTSTREVLPARHYEYPEIFKTSLLELNSFDDFYKLISETPYDNISTCISDTFIGISVPFMNNILEELNIDSTTKNVNDIKEIYDYLLNLIKHFGTSEISFKKISTKDYTIELLTNTANQTLSSYIDNFYHIKEVADEFTTKKNNLLKMILSSLKKCSKKLENINSKLAECDKMDLYR
;
A
#
# COMPACT_ATOMS: atom_id res chain seq x y z
N ARG A 1 8.70 0.59 -6.25
CA ARG A 1 8.49 -0.33 -7.39
C ARG A 1 8.26 0.49 -8.64
N ILE A 2 8.98 0.18 -9.73
CA ILE A 2 8.89 0.90 -11.00
C ILE A 2 8.65 -0.13 -12.10
N ILE A 3 7.67 0.14 -12.94
CA ILE A 3 7.36 -0.64 -14.13
C ILE A 3 7.65 0.25 -15.33
N LYS A 4 8.41 -0.26 -16.32
CA LYS A 4 8.65 0.41 -17.60
C LYS A 4 7.99 -0.40 -18.70
N ILE A 5 7.19 0.26 -19.52
CA ILE A 5 6.56 -0.32 -20.69
C ILE A 5 7.07 0.45 -21.90
N HIS A 6 7.73 -0.26 -22.82
CA HIS A 6 8.26 0.32 -24.04
C HIS A 6 7.25 0.16 -25.18
N PHE A 7 7.05 1.23 -25.92
CA PHE A 7 6.18 1.29 -27.08
C PHE A 7 6.99 1.69 -28.31
N GLU A 8 6.72 1.03 -29.41
CA GLU A 8 7.23 1.42 -30.71
C GLU A 8 6.05 1.67 -31.64
N GLY A 9 6.13 2.69 -32.45
CA GLY A 9 5.09 3.09 -33.38
C GLY A 9 5.61 4.05 -34.42
N ASN A 10 4.74 4.49 -35.30
CA ASN A 10 5.04 5.50 -36.32
C ASN A 10 4.33 6.80 -35.96
N ASN A 11 5.03 7.92 -36.16
CA ASN A 11 4.41 9.24 -36.06
C ASN A 11 3.59 9.55 -37.33
N GLU A 12 2.97 10.73 -37.38
CA GLU A 12 2.19 11.18 -38.55
C GLU A 12 3.01 11.30 -39.84
N LEU A 13 4.34 11.41 -39.73
CA LEU A 13 5.28 11.46 -40.84
C LEU A 13 5.83 10.07 -41.25
N HIS A 14 5.29 9.00 -40.64
CA HIS A 14 5.75 7.62 -40.81
C HIS A 14 7.17 7.32 -40.29
N ASP A 15 7.76 8.21 -39.46
CA ASP A 15 9.01 7.90 -38.81
C ASP A 15 8.78 6.96 -37.61
N ASN A 16 9.68 6.02 -37.41
CA ASN A 16 9.66 5.15 -36.24
C ASN A 16 9.95 5.98 -34.98
N VAL A 17 9.02 5.95 -34.03
CA VAL A 17 9.16 6.59 -32.73
C VAL A 17 9.03 5.57 -31.64
N SER A 18 9.83 5.72 -30.58
CA SER A 18 9.71 4.90 -29.39
C SER A 18 9.43 5.77 -28.16
N TYR A 19 8.57 5.27 -27.31
CA TYR A 19 8.21 5.89 -26.06
C TYR A 19 8.32 4.88 -24.92
N THR A 20 8.55 5.38 -23.73
CA THR A 20 8.56 4.57 -22.51
C THR A 20 7.58 5.15 -21.51
N LEU A 21 6.59 4.36 -21.11
CA LEU A 21 5.72 4.66 -20.01
C LEU A 21 6.33 4.13 -18.72
N VAL A 22 6.64 5.02 -17.80
CA VAL A 22 7.18 4.68 -16.47
C VAL A 22 6.07 4.82 -15.46
N ILE A 23 5.79 3.73 -14.73
CA ILE A 23 4.79 3.68 -13.67
C ILE A 23 5.51 3.49 -12.34
N GLU A 24 5.48 4.51 -11.51
CA GLU A 24 6.06 4.50 -10.16
C GLU A 24 4.98 4.14 -9.14
N LEU A 25 5.15 3.01 -8.45
CA LEU A 25 4.20 2.51 -7.45
C LEU A 25 4.74 2.77 -6.04
N MET A 26 4.46 3.97 -5.51
CA MET A 26 4.97 4.48 -4.23
C MET A 26 3.87 5.04 -3.32
N GLY A 27 2.71 4.41 -3.29
CA GLY A 27 1.56 4.86 -2.51
C GLY A 27 1.15 6.29 -2.89
N ARG A 28 1.19 7.23 -1.97
CA ARG A 28 0.82 8.63 -2.23
C ARG A 28 1.70 9.34 -3.26
N ARG A 29 2.93 8.86 -3.45
CA ARG A 29 3.90 9.38 -4.41
C ARG A 29 3.89 8.64 -5.75
N SER A 30 2.90 7.76 -5.97
CA SER A 30 2.75 7.07 -7.26
C SER A 30 2.56 8.07 -8.39
N ASN A 31 3.22 7.80 -9.53
CA ASN A 31 3.18 8.66 -10.71
C ASN A 31 3.19 7.81 -11.99
N VAL A 32 2.73 8.39 -13.08
CA VAL A 32 2.83 7.83 -14.42
C VAL A 32 3.52 8.87 -15.28
N ILE A 33 4.60 8.49 -15.95
CA ILE A 33 5.51 9.40 -16.65
C ILE A 33 5.73 8.86 -18.04
N LEU A 34 5.56 9.70 -19.05
CA LEU A 34 5.83 9.36 -20.46
C LEU A 34 7.18 9.94 -20.86
N LEU A 35 8.06 9.07 -21.36
CA LEU A 35 9.39 9.43 -21.85
C LEU A 35 9.47 9.25 -23.37
N ASN A 36 10.28 10.10 -23.99
CA ASN A 36 10.71 9.90 -25.38
C ASN A 36 11.85 8.85 -25.46
N ASN A 37 12.35 8.61 -26.66
CA ASN A 37 13.43 7.65 -26.96
C ASN A 37 14.78 8.02 -26.31
N THR A 38 14.97 9.29 -25.89
CA THR A 38 16.20 9.79 -25.23
C THR A 38 16.06 9.81 -23.70
N GLY A 39 14.93 9.35 -23.14
CA GLY A 39 14.68 9.37 -21.70
C GLY A 39 14.26 10.73 -21.14
N VAL A 40 13.89 11.66 -22.01
CA VAL A 40 13.35 12.96 -21.62
C VAL A 40 11.86 12.84 -21.36
N ILE A 41 11.38 13.45 -20.29
CA ILE A 41 9.99 13.46 -19.87
C ILE A 41 9.19 14.30 -20.89
N ILE A 42 8.20 13.68 -21.53
CA ILE A 42 7.22 14.35 -22.37
C ILE A 42 6.15 14.96 -21.47
N ASP A 43 5.58 14.14 -20.58
CA ASP A 43 4.60 14.57 -19.60
C ASP A 43 4.50 13.57 -18.44
N SER A 44 3.83 13.98 -17.36
CA SER A 44 3.59 13.12 -16.20
C SER A 44 2.26 13.45 -15.53
N LEU A 45 1.65 12.43 -14.90
CA LEU A 45 0.38 12.60 -14.18
C LEU A 45 0.51 13.60 -13.02
N LYS A 46 1.68 13.63 -12.37
CA LYS A 46 2.01 14.57 -11.30
C LYS A 46 3.34 15.23 -11.60
N HIS A 47 3.32 16.55 -11.70
CA HIS A 47 4.54 17.35 -11.75
C HIS A 47 5.11 17.48 -10.34
N ILE A 48 6.36 17.05 -10.16
CA ILE A 48 7.02 16.98 -8.85
C ILE A 48 8.31 17.81 -8.94
N VAL A 49 8.51 18.68 -7.97
CA VAL A 49 9.76 19.43 -7.77
C VAL A 49 10.15 19.26 -6.31
N THR A 50 11.29 18.60 -6.09
CA THR A 50 11.90 18.45 -4.77
C THR A 50 13.36 18.93 -4.84
N SER A 51 14.02 19.00 -3.70
CA SER A 51 15.46 19.35 -3.64
C SER A 51 16.37 18.34 -4.36
N THR A 52 15.91 17.09 -4.51
CA THR A 52 16.70 15.99 -5.04
C THR A 52 16.21 15.51 -6.41
N ARG A 53 15.01 15.88 -6.85
CA ARG A 53 14.41 15.34 -8.09
C ARG A 53 13.37 16.26 -8.68
N GLU A 54 13.39 16.38 -10.01
CA GLU A 54 12.38 17.09 -10.80
C GLU A 54 11.69 16.12 -11.78
N VAL A 55 10.37 16.05 -11.72
CA VAL A 55 9.55 15.31 -12.70
C VAL A 55 8.68 16.34 -13.43
N LEU A 56 9.27 16.95 -14.45
CA LEU A 56 8.66 18.00 -15.29
C LEU A 56 8.92 17.71 -16.76
N PRO A 57 8.04 18.18 -17.68
CA PRO A 57 8.30 18.11 -19.12
C PRO A 57 9.68 18.72 -19.47
N ALA A 58 10.33 18.13 -20.47
CA ALA A 58 11.65 18.49 -20.96
C ALA A 58 12.83 18.24 -19.98
N ARG A 59 12.60 17.59 -18.84
CA ARG A 59 13.67 17.09 -17.95
C ARG A 59 13.99 15.63 -18.25
N HIS A 60 15.22 15.21 -18.01
CA HIS A 60 15.58 13.79 -18.02
C HIS A 60 14.93 13.06 -16.85
N TYR A 61 14.46 11.85 -17.11
CA TYR A 61 13.91 11.02 -16.06
C TYR A 61 15.01 10.50 -15.15
N GLU A 62 14.89 10.78 -13.86
CA GLU A 62 15.74 10.26 -12.81
C GLU A 62 14.94 9.30 -11.93
N TYR A 63 15.60 8.23 -11.48
CA TYR A 63 14.98 7.31 -10.53
C TYR A 63 14.77 7.99 -9.19
N PRO A 64 13.68 7.69 -8.48
CA PRO A 64 13.53 8.12 -7.10
C PRO A 64 14.65 7.54 -6.24
N GLU A 65 15.21 8.34 -5.36
CA GLU A 65 16.21 7.91 -4.40
C GLU A 65 15.65 6.82 -3.48
N ILE A 66 16.44 5.79 -3.27
CA ILE A 66 16.14 4.67 -2.37
C ILE A 66 17.19 4.73 -1.25
N PHE A 67 16.74 5.08 -0.05
CA PHE A 67 17.60 5.16 1.13
C PHE A 67 17.70 3.85 1.92
N LYS A 68 16.97 2.81 1.47
CA LYS A 68 16.92 1.51 2.14
C LYS A 68 17.88 0.54 1.50
N THR A 69 18.51 -0.29 2.32
CA THR A 69 19.46 -1.31 1.91
C THR A 69 18.76 -2.59 1.45
N SER A 70 19.29 -3.28 0.46
CA SER A 70 18.80 -4.60 0.06
C SER A 70 19.41 -5.67 0.97
N LEU A 71 18.57 -6.59 1.47
CA LEU A 71 19.08 -7.77 2.20
C LEU A 71 20.03 -8.63 1.35
N LEU A 72 19.87 -8.60 0.01
CA LEU A 72 20.71 -9.34 -0.93
C LEU A 72 22.12 -8.74 -1.08
N GLU A 73 22.33 -7.51 -0.64
CA GLU A 73 23.62 -6.83 -0.68
C GLU A 73 24.44 -7.05 0.59
N LEU A 74 23.85 -7.64 1.63
CA LEU A 74 24.53 -7.96 2.87
C LEU A 74 25.39 -9.22 2.72
N ASN A 75 26.61 -9.15 3.21
CA ASN A 75 27.55 -10.28 3.18
C ASN A 75 27.51 -11.13 4.44
N SER A 76 27.06 -10.56 5.57
CA SER A 76 27.12 -11.22 6.88
C SER A 76 26.00 -10.77 7.82
N PHE A 77 25.81 -11.55 8.90
CA PHE A 77 24.98 -11.13 10.02
C PHE A 77 25.49 -9.86 10.70
N ASP A 78 26.80 -9.66 10.76
CA ASP A 78 27.40 -8.47 11.39
C ASP A 78 26.99 -7.19 10.67
N ASP A 79 26.91 -7.21 9.33
CA ASP A 79 26.44 -6.08 8.53
C ASP A 79 24.98 -5.76 8.83
N PHE A 80 24.13 -6.80 8.91
CA PHE A 80 22.71 -6.67 9.27
C PHE A 80 22.55 -6.10 10.68
N TYR A 81 23.26 -6.68 11.65
CA TYR A 81 23.19 -6.25 13.04
C TYR A 81 23.68 -4.80 13.23
N LYS A 82 24.73 -4.41 12.53
CA LYS A 82 25.25 -3.06 12.55
C LYS A 82 24.22 -2.05 12.10
N LEU A 83 23.56 -2.27 10.96
CA LEU A 83 22.53 -1.36 10.43
C LEU A 83 21.33 -1.19 11.38
N ILE A 84 20.92 -2.27 12.05
CA ILE A 84 19.83 -2.22 13.04
C ILE A 84 20.29 -1.49 14.30
N SER A 85 21.53 -1.73 14.77
CA SER A 85 22.06 -1.16 16.01
C SER A 85 22.36 0.32 15.91
N GLU A 86 22.70 0.83 14.73
CA GLU A 86 22.97 2.25 14.47
C GLU A 86 21.69 3.11 14.54
N THR A 87 20.52 2.51 14.40
CA THR A 87 19.23 3.21 14.44
C THR A 87 18.52 2.92 15.76
N PRO A 88 18.30 3.91 16.65
CA PRO A 88 17.52 3.67 17.85
C PRO A 88 16.08 3.32 17.49
N TYR A 89 15.54 2.24 18.05
CA TYR A 89 14.19 1.78 17.81
C TYR A 89 13.50 1.32 19.10
N ASP A 90 12.19 1.50 19.14
CA ASP A 90 11.31 0.93 20.16
C ASP A 90 10.66 -0.36 19.67
N ASN A 91 10.57 -0.55 18.35
CA ASN A 91 9.96 -1.72 17.70
C ASN A 91 10.85 -2.19 16.54
N ILE A 92 11.31 -3.45 16.62
CA ILE A 92 12.23 -4.05 15.64
C ILE A 92 11.56 -4.23 14.27
N SER A 93 10.24 -4.47 14.19
CA SER A 93 9.53 -4.59 12.92
C SER A 93 9.58 -3.29 12.12
N THR A 94 9.42 -2.16 12.80
CA THR A 94 9.51 -0.83 12.19
C THR A 94 10.95 -0.55 11.76
N CYS A 95 11.93 -0.83 12.63
CA CYS A 95 13.35 -0.65 12.33
C CYS A 95 13.76 -1.42 11.05
N ILE A 96 13.45 -2.71 10.98
CA ILE A 96 13.77 -3.56 9.83
C ILE A 96 13.03 -3.08 8.57
N SER A 97 11.75 -2.73 8.71
CA SER A 97 10.96 -2.19 7.59
C SER A 97 11.50 -0.88 7.04
N ASP A 98 12.06 -0.01 7.89
CA ASP A 98 12.62 1.28 7.49
C ASP A 98 14.04 1.17 6.94
N THR A 99 14.80 0.20 7.40
CA THR A 99 16.19 -0.05 6.98
C THR A 99 16.27 -0.84 5.68
N PHE A 100 15.39 -1.83 5.48
CA PHE A 100 15.50 -2.78 4.35
C PHE A 100 14.40 -2.63 3.32
N ILE A 101 14.77 -2.83 2.04
CA ILE A 101 13.84 -2.81 0.91
C ILE A 101 12.97 -4.07 0.91
N GLY A 102 11.68 -3.90 0.61
CA GLY A 102 10.77 -5.01 0.35
C GLY A 102 10.14 -5.63 1.58
N ILE A 103 10.52 -5.18 2.77
CA ILE A 103 10.00 -5.66 4.04
C ILE A 103 8.95 -4.66 4.57
N SER A 104 7.77 -5.15 4.94
CA SER A 104 6.72 -4.34 5.54
C SER A 104 6.54 -4.67 7.03
N VAL A 105 6.05 -3.72 7.81
CA VAL A 105 5.78 -3.94 9.25
C VAL A 105 4.81 -5.12 9.49
N PRO A 106 3.68 -5.27 8.76
CA PRO A 106 2.80 -6.42 8.93
C PRO A 106 3.48 -7.77 8.64
N PHE A 107 4.37 -7.80 7.64
CA PHE A 107 5.15 -9.00 7.33
C PHE A 107 6.13 -9.34 8.46
N MET A 108 6.85 -8.35 8.99
CA MET A 108 7.74 -8.56 10.13
C MET A 108 7.02 -9.00 11.39
N ASN A 109 5.87 -8.39 11.69
CA ASN A 109 5.06 -8.80 12.84
C ASN A 109 4.65 -10.28 12.76
N ASN A 110 4.27 -10.76 11.57
CA ASN A 110 3.96 -12.17 11.38
C ASN A 110 5.19 -13.07 11.63
N ILE A 111 6.39 -12.66 11.19
CA ILE A 111 7.63 -13.40 11.46
C ILE A 111 7.93 -13.44 12.96
N LEU A 112 7.78 -12.32 13.66
CA LEU A 112 7.98 -12.27 15.11
C LEU A 112 7.01 -13.17 15.87
N GLU A 113 5.75 -13.22 15.44
CA GLU A 113 4.75 -14.15 15.99
C GLU A 113 5.15 -15.61 15.76
N GLU A 114 5.63 -15.96 14.58
CA GLU A 114 6.09 -17.33 14.27
C GLU A 114 7.32 -17.74 15.08
N LEU A 115 8.25 -16.82 15.30
CA LEU A 115 9.47 -17.05 16.09
C LEU A 115 9.25 -16.88 17.60
N ASN A 116 8.07 -16.44 18.05
CA ASN A 116 7.77 -16.06 19.44
C ASN A 116 8.74 -15.00 20.00
N ILE A 117 9.13 -14.05 19.19
CA ILE A 117 10.04 -12.96 19.55
C ILE A 117 9.24 -11.69 19.86
N ASP A 118 9.57 -11.01 20.95
CA ASP A 118 8.95 -9.73 21.31
C ASP A 118 9.41 -8.62 20.34
N SER A 119 8.47 -7.77 19.96
CA SER A 119 8.75 -6.65 19.02
C SER A 119 9.71 -5.60 19.59
N THR A 120 9.92 -5.58 20.90
CA THR A 120 10.83 -4.66 21.60
C THR A 120 12.22 -5.27 21.84
N THR A 121 12.46 -6.49 21.33
CA THR A 121 13.74 -7.21 21.57
C THR A 121 14.95 -6.40 21.09
N LYS A 122 16.02 -6.47 21.91
CA LYS A 122 17.37 -6.00 21.59
C LYS A 122 18.38 -7.14 21.77
N ASN A 123 17.90 -8.35 21.94
CA ASN A 123 18.75 -9.53 22.13
C ASN A 123 19.37 -9.94 20.78
N VAL A 124 20.69 -10.10 20.76
CA VAL A 124 21.46 -10.45 19.57
C VAL A 124 21.02 -11.81 18.99
N ASN A 125 20.66 -12.78 19.86
CA ASN A 125 20.22 -14.10 19.41
C ASN A 125 18.88 -14.02 18.67
N ASP A 126 17.94 -13.25 19.18
CA ASP A 126 16.63 -13.05 18.54
C ASP A 126 16.81 -12.35 17.18
N ILE A 127 17.68 -11.33 17.11
CA ILE A 127 17.98 -10.61 15.87
C ILE A 127 18.64 -11.54 14.86
N LYS A 128 19.49 -12.47 15.32
CA LYS A 128 20.10 -13.47 14.46
C LYS A 128 19.08 -14.47 13.93
N GLU A 129 18.14 -14.90 14.75
CA GLU A 129 17.06 -15.79 14.34
C GLU A 129 16.17 -15.16 13.28
N ILE A 130 15.84 -13.87 13.43
CA ILE A 130 15.14 -13.08 12.40
C ILE A 130 15.93 -13.04 11.09
N TYR A 131 17.22 -12.76 11.15
CA TYR A 131 18.09 -12.72 9.97
C TYR A 131 18.14 -14.05 9.24
N ASP A 132 18.36 -15.14 9.97
CA ASP A 132 18.43 -16.49 9.42
C ASP A 132 17.08 -16.90 8.78
N TYR A 133 15.95 -16.54 9.40
CA TYR A 133 14.62 -16.76 8.85
C TYR A 133 14.40 -15.99 7.53
N LEU A 134 14.78 -14.71 7.49
CA LEU A 134 14.68 -13.88 6.29
C LEU A 134 15.53 -14.41 5.14
N LEU A 135 16.78 -14.84 5.42
CA LEU A 135 17.65 -15.46 4.41
C LEU A 135 17.08 -16.77 3.91
N ASN A 136 16.49 -17.57 4.78
CA ASN A 136 15.86 -18.84 4.42
C ASN A 136 14.66 -18.60 3.49
N LEU A 137 13.80 -17.63 3.81
CA LEU A 137 12.71 -17.20 2.94
C LEU A 137 13.21 -16.77 1.55
N ILE A 138 14.28 -15.98 1.49
CA ILE A 138 14.86 -15.50 0.23
C ILE A 138 15.36 -16.66 -0.63
N LYS A 139 16.00 -17.67 -0.04
CA LYS A 139 16.49 -18.87 -0.75
C LYS A 139 15.36 -19.67 -1.40
N HIS A 140 14.17 -19.65 -0.79
CA HIS A 140 13.01 -20.40 -1.29
C HIS A 140 12.10 -19.56 -2.21
N PHE A 141 12.43 -18.27 -2.45
CA PHE A 141 11.69 -17.44 -3.38
C PHE A 141 11.70 -18.04 -4.80
N GLY A 142 10.51 -18.22 -5.37
CA GLY A 142 10.35 -18.83 -6.69
C GLY A 142 10.28 -20.35 -6.69
N THR A 143 10.39 -20.99 -5.54
CA THR A 143 10.13 -22.44 -5.38
C THR A 143 8.67 -22.70 -5.02
N SER A 144 8.25 -23.97 -5.10
CA SER A 144 6.92 -24.41 -4.64
C SER A 144 6.78 -24.48 -3.11
N GLU A 145 7.81 -24.11 -2.37
CA GLU A 145 7.88 -24.19 -0.90
C GLU A 145 7.40 -22.90 -0.21
N ILE A 146 6.94 -21.92 -0.99
CA ILE A 146 6.34 -20.68 -0.47
C ILE A 146 4.83 -20.74 -0.62
N SER A 147 4.12 -20.45 0.45
CA SER A 147 2.68 -20.27 0.45
C SER A 147 2.26 -18.85 0.86
N PHE A 148 0.96 -18.61 0.73
CA PHE A 148 0.35 -17.32 1.02
C PHE A 148 -0.66 -17.47 2.15
N LYS A 149 -0.50 -16.64 3.19
CA LYS A 149 -1.38 -16.60 4.35
C LYS A 149 -2.08 -15.26 4.45
N LYS A 150 -3.37 -15.28 4.71
CA LYS A 150 -4.13 -14.08 5.00
C LYS A 150 -3.88 -13.66 6.45
N ILE A 151 -3.35 -12.45 6.65
CA ILE A 151 -3.17 -11.85 7.99
C ILE A 151 -4.46 -11.18 8.43
N SER A 152 -5.08 -10.40 7.53
CA SER A 152 -6.29 -9.64 7.82
C SER A 152 -7.18 -9.52 6.57
N THR A 153 -8.29 -8.79 6.67
CA THR A 153 -9.13 -8.45 5.51
C THR A 153 -8.42 -7.53 4.51
N LYS A 154 -7.30 -6.93 4.90
CA LYS A 154 -6.58 -5.94 4.09
C LYS A 154 -5.20 -6.41 3.67
N ASP A 155 -4.62 -7.39 4.37
CA ASP A 155 -3.23 -7.79 4.23
C ASP A 155 -3.08 -9.31 4.15
N TYR A 156 -2.10 -9.73 3.38
CA TYR A 156 -1.61 -11.10 3.29
C TYR A 156 -0.09 -11.13 3.46
N THR A 157 0.46 -12.28 3.80
CA THR A 157 1.89 -12.53 3.93
C THR A 157 2.29 -13.77 3.16
N ILE A 158 3.58 -13.98 3.06
CA ILE A 158 4.20 -15.20 2.57
C ILE A 158 4.78 -15.96 3.74
N GLU A 159 4.70 -17.27 3.70
CA GLU A 159 5.30 -18.19 4.69
C GLU A 159 5.97 -19.37 3.96
N LEU A 160 6.91 -20.02 4.63
CA LEU A 160 7.46 -21.28 4.15
C LEU A 160 6.41 -22.39 4.32
N LEU A 161 6.19 -23.16 3.24
CA LEU A 161 5.23 -24.26 3.26
C LEU A 161 5.68 -25.37 4.17
N THR A 162 4.81 -25.72 5.11
CA THR A 162 4.91 -26.99 5.85
C THR A 162 4.15 -28.11 5.15
N ASN A 163 3.25 -27.80 4.20
CA ASN A 163 2.46 -28.76 3.41
C ASN A 163 2.09 -28.19 2.03
N THR A 164 2.08 -29.03 1.01
CA THR A 164 1.81 -28.71 -0.38
C THR A 164 0.42 -28.10 -0.64
N ALA A 165 0.33 -26.80 -0.71
CA ALA A 165 -0.85 -26.12 -1.25
C ALA A 165 -0.62 -25.79 -2.73
N ASN A 166 -1.45 -26.35 -3.61
CA ASN A 166 -1.36 -26.19 -5.08
C ASN A 166 -1.94 -24.83 -5.59
N GLN A 167 -1.80 -23.76 -4.84
CA GLN A 167 -2.33 -22.47 -5.27
C GLN A 167 -1.21 -21.55 -5.76
N THR A 168 -1.34 -21.06 -7.00
CA THR A 168 -0.39 -20.07 -7.55
C THR A 168 -0.57 -18.71 -6.88
N LEU A 169 0.50 -17.90 -6.81
CA LEU A 169 0.46 -16.52 -6.31
C LEU A 169 -0.63 -15.70 -7.00
N SER A 170 -0.72 -15.81 -8.33
CA SER A 170 -1.72 -15.06 -9.10
C SER A 170 -3.15 -15.40 -8.70
N SER A 171 -3.48 -16.69 -8.55
CA SER A 171 -4.83 -17.11 -8.16
C SER A 171 -5.15 -16.75 -6.71
N TYR A 172 -4.15 -16.76 -5.82
CA TYR A 172 -4.33 -16.32 -4.44
C TYR A 172 -4.63 -14.81 -4.36
N ILE A 173 -3.82 -14.01 -5.03
CA ILE A 173 -3.98 -12.54 -5.07
C ILE A 173 -5.32 -12.16 -5.71
N ASP A 174 -5.68 -12.78 -6.83
CA ASP A 174 -6.94 -12.52 -7.53
C ASP A 174 -8.14 -12.80 -6.59
N ASN A 175 -8.17 -13.96 -5.95
CA ASN A 175 -9.23 -14.31 -5.00
C ASN A 175 -9.26 -13.37 -3.79
N PHE A 176 -8.09 -13.00 -3.23
CA PHE A 176 -7.98 -12.09 -2.10
C PHE A 176 -8.59 -10.72 -2.43
N TYR A 177 -8.23 -10.14 -3.57
CA TYR A 177 -8.74 -8.83 -3.98
C TYR A 177 -10.19 -8.88 -4.43
N HIS A 178 -10.62 -9.96 -5.10
CA HIS A 178 -12.03 -10.13 -5.45
C HIS A 178 -12.95 -10.12 -4.22
N ILE A 179 -12.60 -10.88 -3.18
CA ILE A 179 -13.36 -10.88 -1.91
C ILE A 179 -13.39 -9.48 -1.28
N LYS A 180 -12.27 -8.77 -1.32
CA LYS A 180 -12.16 -7.41 -0.80
C LYS A 180 -13.02 -6.42 -1.58
N GLU A 181 -12.99 -6.45 -2.90
CA GLU A 181 -13.81 -5.58 -3.77
C GLU A 181 -15.30 -5.77 -3.52
N VAL A 182 -15.77 -7.02 -3.43
CA VAL A 182 -17.18 -7.33 -3.12
C VAL A 182 -17.58 -6.77 -1.75
N ALA A 183 -16.71 -6.89 -0.74
CA ALA A 183 -16.98 -6.36 0.60
C ALA A 183 -17.00 -4.82 0.63
N ASP A 184 -16.08 -4.18 -0.09
CA ASP A 184 -16.00 -2.72 -0.19
C ASP A 184 -17.19 -2.15 -0.98
N GLU A 185 -17.60 -2.80 -2.06
CA GLU A 185 -18.80 -2.43 -2.82
C GLU A 185 -20.06 -2.52 -1.97
N PHE A 186 -20.23 -3.61 -1.23
CA PHE A 186 -21.33 -3.77 -0.30
C PHE A 186 -21.36 -2.68 0.77
N THR A 187 -20.21 -2.40 1.38
CA THR A 187 -20.06 -1.35 2.40
C THR A 187 -20.41 0.02 1.84
N THR A 188 -19.96 0.32 0.63
CA THR A 188 -20.26 1.58 -0.07
C THR A 188 -21.76 1.73 -0.34
N LYS A 189 -22.41 0.69 -0.87
CA LYS A 189 -23.86 0.68 -1.11
C LYS A 189 -24.65 0.86 0.20
N LYS A 190 -24.26 0.15 1.27
CA LYS A 190 -24.85 0.28 2.60
C LYS A 190 -24.75 1.71 3.13
N ASN A 191 -23.56 2.32 3.06
CA ASN A 191 -23.34 3.67 3.57
C ASN A 191 -24.12 4.72 2.78
N ASN A 192 -24.24 4.56 1.46
CA ASN A 192 -25.06 5.44 0.62
C ASN A 192 -26.55 5.36 0.98
N LEU A 193 -27.08 4.16 1.16
CA LEU A 193 -28.47 3.95 1.61
C LEU A 193 -28.72 4.56 2.99
N LEU A 194 -27.83 4.33 3.96
CA LEU A 194 -27.93 4.93 5.29
C LEU A 194 -27.93 6.46 5.22
N LYS A 195 -27.06 7.06 4.41
CA LYS A 195 -27.02 8.51 4.22
C LYS A 195 -28.32 9.06 3.65
N MET A 196 -28.93 8.37 2.68
CA MET A 196 -30.23 8.75 2.12
C MET A 196 -31.34 8.68 3.16
N ILE A 197 -31.41 7.59 3.93
CA ILE A 197 -32.42 7.39 4.99
C ILE A 197 -32.28 8.46 6.08
N LEU A 198 -31.08 8.69 6.59
CA LEU A 198 -30.81 9.71 7.61
C LEU A 198 -31.15 11.12 7.13
N SER A 199 -30.85 11.44 5.86
CA SER A 199 -31.26 12.71 5.26
C SER A 199 -32.78 12.89 5.20
N SER A 200 -33.50 11.86 4.81
CA SER A 200 -34.98 11.85 4.76
C SER A 200 -35.58 11.98 6.15
N LEU A 201 -35.05 11.24 7.11
CA LEU A 201 -35.47 11.27 8.50
C LEU A 201 -35.28 12.69 9.11
N LYS A 202 -34.14 13.31 8.86
CA LYS A 202 -33.87 14.70 9.29
C LYS A 202 -34.85 15.71 8.68
N LYS A 203 -35.24 15.51 7.41
CA LYS A 203 -36.25 16.36 6.76
C LYS A 203 -37.63 16.17 7.39
N CYS A 204 -38.02 14.95 7.70
CA CYS A 204 -39.30 14.64 8.36
C CYS A 204 -39.34 15.20 9.79
N SER A 205 -38.28 15.01 10.58
CA SER A 205 -38.19 15.56 11.95
C SER A 205 -38.35 17.08 11.94
N LYS A 206 -37.65 17.77 11.03
CA LYS A 206 -37.74 19.23 10.91
C LYS A 206 -39.16 19.72 10.51
N LYS A 207 -39.84 18.95 9.63
CA LYS A 207 -41.23 19.27 9.29
C LYS A 207 -42.17 19.08 10.48
N LEU A 208 -41.94 18.02 11.26
CA LEU A 208 -42.76 17.71 12.44
C LEU A 208 -42.56 18.78 13.53
N GLU A 209 -41.35 19.23 13.78
CA GLU A 209 -41.04 20.35 14.68
C GLU A 209 -41.76 21.64 14.26
N ASN A 210 -41.70 21.98 12.95
CA ASN A 210 -42.38 23.16 12.41
C ASN A 210 -43.91 23.08 12.53
N ILE A 211 -44.49 21.89 12.36
CA ILE A 211 -45.96 21.69 12.52
C ILE A 211 -46.33 21.81 13.99
N ASN A 212 -45.57 21.20 14.90
CA ASN A 212 -45.83 21.27 16.33
C ASN A 212 -45.71 22.74 16.86
N SER A 213 -44.75 23.50 16.37
CA SER A 213 -44.61 24.92 16.75
C SER A 213 -45.81 25.76 16.27
N LYS A 214 -46.30 25.52 15.05
CA LYS A 214 -47.52 26.18 14.52
C LYS A 214 -48.77 25.80 15.30
N LEU A 215 -48.92 24.53 15.68
CA LEU A 215 -50.03 24.07 16.52
C LEU A 215 -50.02 24.78 17.86
N ALA A 216 -48.85 24.85 18.52
CA ALA A 216 -48.72 25.58 19.79
C ALA A 216 -48.98 27.10 19.70
N GLU A 217 -48.75 27.71 18.52
CA GLU A 217 -49.15 29.09 18.23
C GLU A 217 -50.66 29.24 18.09
N CYS A 218 -51.34 28.31 17.37
CA CYS A 218 -52.76 28.30 17.22
C CYS A 218 -53.48 28.13 18.57
N ASP A 219 -53.05 27.18 19.41
CA ASP A 219 -53.58 26.95 20.75
C ASP A 219 -53.49 28.22 21.66
N LYS A 220 -52.43 29.01 21.50
CA LYS A 220 -52.31 30.29 22.19
C LYS A 220 -53.27 31.34 21.65
N MET A 221 -53.59 31.36 20.37
CA MET A 221 -54.53 32.32 19.79
C MET A 221 -55.97 32.06 20.23
N ASP A 222 -56.35 30.80 20.42
CA ASP A 222 -57.68 30.42 20.94
C ASP A 222 -57.89 30.76 22.40
N LEU A 223 -56.79 30.96 23.16
CA LEU A 223 -56.83 31.44 24.57
C LEU A 223 -57.13 32.94 24.70
N TYR A 224 -57.03 33.71 23.63
CA TYR A 224 -57.25 35.18 23.59
C TYR A 224 -58.58 35.55 22.92
N ARG A 225 -59.46 34.59 22.61
CA ARG A 225 -60.85 34.74 22.19
C ARG A 225 -61.77 34.46 23.37
#